data_35d984d9288aa309a23617a5d4f6ec79
#
_entry.id   35d984d9288aa309a23617a5d4f6ec79
#
_cell.length_a   1.000
_cell.length_b   1.000
_cell.length_c   1.000
_cell.angle_alpha   90.00
_cell.angle_beta   90.00
_cell.angle_gamma   90.00
#
_symmetry.space_group_name_H-M   'P 1'
#
loop_
_entity.id
_entity.type
_entity.pdbx_description
1 polymer ?
#
loop_
_entity_poly.entity_id
_entity_poly.type
_entity_poly.pdbx_seq_one_letter_code
_entity_poly.pdbx_strand_id
1 'polypeptide(L)'
;MISRNSKEKLIGSTRPYKRYCYVIASIIALLTLVNMSAFKSESRLAKFVNPRFSKQDSTISKKAFLQVYRVLMSPRCMNCHPSGDIPLQGDDSHFHLQGVKRGPDGTGLYALKCGNCHQSHNLPGLHMPPGNPKWHLPPANMKMVFQGRTPHQLALQLLDKKRNGGRSIKALVDHVTSDTLVLSGWTPADGLSKPPLTHKAFVNEFNEWIKHGAISPDPENK
;
A
#
# COMPACT_ATOMS: atom_id res chain seq x y z
N MET A 1 88.73 29.38 -17.76
CA MET A 1 88.47 28.78 -19.11
C MET A 1 87.13 28.10 -19.13
N ILE A 2 86.21 28.54 -20.02
CA ILE A 2 85.04 27.89 -20.58
C ILE A 2 83.85 27.63 -19.67
N SER A 3 82.94 28.54 -19.62
CA SER A 3 81.53 28.62 -20.09
C SER A 3 80.83 27.31 -20.53
N ARG A 4 79.64 27.07 -19.94
CA ARG A 4 78.44 26.72 -20.74
C ARG A 4 77.15 26.89 -19.94
N ASN A 5 76.36 27.80 -20.46
CA ASN A 5 74.99 28.07 -20.20
C ASN A 5 74.10 26.90 -20.66
N SER A 6 73.14 26.44 -19.92
CA SER A 6 71.98 25.68 -20.47
C SER A 6 70.71 26.18 -19.79
N LYS A 7 69.95 26.94 -20.60
CA LYS A 7 68.55 27.33 -20.29
C LYS A 7 67.65 26.12 -20.56
N GLU A 8 67.12 25.53 -19.55
CA GLU A 8 66.02 24.60 -19.71
C GLU A 8 64.69 25.37 -19.84
N LYS A 9 64.03 25.20 -20.94
CA LYS A 9 62.69 25.68 -21.25
C LYS A 9 61.66 24.79 -20.53
N LEU A 10 60.97 25.33 -19.52
CA LEU A 10 59.72 24.76 -18.96
C LEU A 10 58.62 24.89 -20.00
N ILE A 11 58.34 23.80 -20.69
CA ILE A 11 57.15 23.67 -21.56
C ILE A 11 55.97 23.29 -20.63
N GLY A 12 55.18 24.28 -20.26
CA GLY A 12 53.94 24.04 -19.51
C GLY A 12 52.89 23.36 -20.34
N SER A 13 52.67 22.06 -20.09
CA SER A 13 51.56 21.32 -20.68
C SER A 13 50.23 21.62 -19.94
N THR A 14 49.49 22.58 -20.46
CA THR A 14 48.18 22.98 -19.89
C THR A 14 46.97 22.24 -20.56
N ARG A 15 47.23 21.16 -21.30
CA ARG A 15 46.19 20.53 -22.14
C ARG A 15 45.29 19.49 -21.45
N PRO A 16 45.66 18.73 -20.37
CA PRO A 16 44.74 17.76 -19.81
C PRO A 16 43.60 18.39 -18.98
N TYR A 17 43.90 19.53 -18.29
CA TYR A 17 42.93 20.15 -17.37
C TYR A 17 41.62 20.65 -18.07
N LYS A 18 41.74 21.25 -19.23
CA LYS A 18 40.58 21.75 -19.99
C LYS A 18 39.63 20.62 -20.42
N ARG A 19 40.14 19.43 -20.76
CA ARG A 19 39.32 18.28 -21.13
C ARG A 19 38.52 17.74 -19.92
N TYR A 20 39.11 17.69 -18.75
CA TYR A 20 38.41 17.28 -17.51
C TYR A 20 37.30 18.28 -17.11
N CYS A 21 37.54 19.58 -17.28
CA CYS A 21 36.52 20.60 -17.03
C CYS A 21 35.31 20.46 -17.94
N TYR A 22 35.49 20.16 -19.25
CA TYR A 22 34.38 19.94 -20.17
C TYR A 22 33.61 18.65 -19.85
N VAL A 23 34.28 17.57 -19.45
CA VAL A 23 33.63 16.31 -19.07
C VAL A 23 32.79 16.50 -17.79
N ILE A 24 33.33 17.16 -16.78
CA ILE A 24 32.61 17.47 -15.54
C ILE A 24 31.40 18.37 -15.79
N ALA A 25 31.57 19.43 -16.61
CA ALA A 25 30.47 20.32 -16.97
C ALA A 25 29.36 19.58 -17.76
N SER A 26 29.72 18.65 -18.64
CA SER A 26 28.75 17.83 -19.39
C SER A 26 27.98 16.85 -18.46
N ILE A 27 28.65 16.26 -17.49
CA ILE A 27 28.02 15.39 -16.50
C ILE A 27 27.04 16.17 -15.61
N ILE A 28 27.42 17.36 -15.16
CA ILE A 28 26.55 18.23 -14.35
C ILE A 28 25.33 18.67 -15.18
N ALA A 29 25.51 19.05 -16.43
CA ALA A 29 24.43 19.43 -17.32
C ALA A 29 23.46 18.24 -17.59
N LEU A 30 24.01 17.03 -17.74
CA LEU A 30 23.19 15.83 -17.93
C LEU A 30 22.37 15.48 -16.67
N LEU A 31 22.98 15.59 -15.47
CA LEU A 31 22.32 15.37 -14.18
C LEU A 31 21.22 16.41 -13.92
N THR A 32 21.41 17.67 -14.30
CA THR A 32 20.38 18.70 -14.17
C THR A 32 19.21 18.48 -15.13
N LEU A 33 19.48 18.02 -16.36
CA LEU A 33 18.42 17.66 -17.32
C LEU A 33 17.59 16.47 -16.87
N VAL A 34 18.20 15.44 -16.26
CA VAL A 34 17.50 14.27 -15.71
C VAL A 34 16.62 14.68 -14.53
N ASN A 35 17.11 15.53 -13.63
CA ASN A 35 16.32 16.03 -12.50
C ASN A 35 15.15 16.92 -12.94
N MET A 36 15.32 17.75 -13.96
CA MET A 36 14.23 18.55 -14.52
C MET A 36 13.17 17.71 -15.24
N SER A 37 13.54 16.58 -15.83
CA SER A 37 12.61 15.64 -16.45
C SER A 37 11.79 14.89 -15.40
N ALA A 38 12.39 14.49 -14.28
CA ALA A 38 11.71 13.86 -13.15
C ALA A 38 10.71 14.82 -12.49
N PHE A 39 11.10 16.08 -12.29
CA PHE A 39 10.22 17.11 -11.72
C PHE A 39 9.02 17.44 -12.62
N LYS A 40 9.21 17.46 -13.97
CA LYS A 40 8.09 17.61 -14.92
C LYS A 40 7.16 16.40 -14.96
N SER A 41 7.65 15.20 -14.63
CA SER A 41 6.82 13.98 -14.57
C SER A 41 5.85 14.02 -13.37
N GLU A 42 6.28 14.48 -12.19
CA GLU A 42 5.39 14.62 -11.03
C GLU A 42 4.30 15.69 -11.26
N SER A 43 4.63 16.79 -11.91
CA SER A 43 3.65 17.84 -12.23
C SER A 43 2.61 17.40 -13.28
N ARG A 44 2.89 16.39 -14.09
CA ARG A 44 1.91 15.81 -15.03
C ARG A 44 0.95 14.82 -14.35
N LEU A 45 1.38 14.09 -13.31
CA LEU A 45 0.50 13.24 -12.52
C LEU A 45 -0.53 14.04 -11.70
N ALA A 46 -0.18 15.24 -11.27
CA ALA A 46 -1.11 16.15 -10.58
C ALA A 46 -2.24 16.70 -11.48
N LYS A 47 -2.17 16.56 -12.80
CA LYS A 47 -3.19 17.02 -13.75
C LYS A 47 -4.30 16.03 -14.07
N PHE A 48 -4.28 14.83 -13.52
CA PHE A 48 -5.41 13.89 -13.58
C PHE A 48 -6.41 14.08 -12.42
N VAL A 49 -6.55 15.28 -11.89
CA VAL A 49 -7.77 15.65 -11.18
C VAL A 49 -8.87 15.69 -12.24
N ASN A 50 -9.75 14.69 -12.22
CA ASN A 50 -10.89 14.61 -13.10
C ASN A 50 -11.67 15.93 -12.98
N PRO A 51 -11.78 16.78 -14.04
CA PRO A 51 -12.40 18.10 -13.96
C PRO A 51 -13.87 18.07 -13.53
N ARG A 52 -14.42 16.89 -13.34
CA ARG A 52 -15.78 16.59 -12.92
C ARG A 52 -16.02 16.80 -11.41
N PHE A 53 -14.95 16.84 -10.59
CA PHE A 53 -15.09 16.95 -9.14
C PHE A 53 -14.54 18.30 -8.64
N SER A 54 -15.32 18.96 -7.78
CA SER A 54 -14.97 20.23 -7.15
C SER A 54 -13.87 20.02 -6.08
N LYS A 55 -13.27 21.14 -5.64
CA LYS A 55 -12.35 21.11 -4.48
C LYS A 55 -13.07 20.59 -3.22
N GLN A 56 -14.36 20.91 -3.08
CA GLN A 56 -15.19 20.43 -1.98
C GLN A 56 -15.38 18.89 -2.06
N ASP A 57 -15.68 18.33 -3.24
CA ASP A 57 -15.77 16.88 -3.43
C ASP A 57 -14.47 16.19 -3.05
N SER A 58 -13.33 16.74 -3.45
CA SER A 58 -12.02 16.22 -3.07
C SER A 58 -11.84 16.16 -1.54
N THR A 59 -12.25 17.21 -0.83
CA THR A 59 -12.15 17.25 0.64
C THR A 59 -13.06 16.21 1.29
N ILE A 60 -14.29 16.08 0.82
CA ILE A 60 -15.27 15.10 1.34
C ILE A 60 -14.73 13.67 1.08
N SER A 61 -14.29 13.40 -0.14
CA SER A 61 -13.76 12.10 -0.53
C SER A 61 -12.57 11.68 0.33
N LYS A 62 -11.57 12.54 0.49
CA LYS A 62 -10.39 12.25 1.33
C LYS A 62 -10.78 11.99 2.79
N LYS A 63 -11.69 12.80 3.34
CA LYS A 63 -12.17 12.67 4.72
C LYS A 63 -12.92 11.35 4.93
N ALA A 64 -13.79 10.99 4.01
CA ALA A 64 -14.50 9.72 4.03
C ALA A 64 -13.52 8.54 3.96
N PHE A 65 -12.50 8.60 3.08
CA PHE A 65 -11.49 7.54 3.01
C PHE A 65 -10.70 7.38 4.30
N LEU A 66 -10.42 8.45 5.03
CA LEU A 66 -9.74 8.33 6.33
C LEU A 66 -10.57 7.53 7.35
N GLN A 67 -11.90 7.60 7.30
CA GLN A 67 -12.77 6.75 8.13
C GLN A 67 -12.73 5.29 7.64
N VAL A 68 -12.78 5.07 6.33
CA VAL A 68 -12.59 3.73 5.71
C VAL A 68 -11.24 3.14 6.15
N TYR A 69 -10.17 3.92 6.06
CA TYR A 69 -8.83 3.50 6.44
C TYR A 69 -8.73 3.01 7.89
N ARG A 70 -9.38 3.70 8.84
CA ARG A 70 -9.41 3.27 10.24
C ARG A 70 -10.00 1.86 10.42
N VAL A 71 -11.00 1.51 9.63
CA VAL A 71 -11.59 0.17 9.63
C VAL A 71 -10.64 -0.84 8.99
N LEU A 72 -10.08 -0.53 7.81
CA LEU A 72 -9.18 -1.44 7.09
C LEU A 72 -7.88 -1.73 7.88
N MET A 73 -7.45 -0.79 8.72
CA MET A 73 -6.29 -0.96 9.61
C MET A 73 -6.65 -1.58 10.95
N SER A 74 -7.94 -1.85 11.22
CA SER A 74 -8.31 -2.60 12.44
C SER A 74 -7.85 -4.05 12.34
N PRO A 75 -7.60 -4.73 13.49
CA PRO A 75 -7.18 -6.13 13.50
C PRO A 75 -8.10 -7.05 12.70
N ARG A 76 -9.41 -6.75 12.67
CA ARG A 76 -10.41 -7.58 11.95
C ARG A 76 -10.21 -7.59 10.43
N CYS A 77 -9.60 -6.57 9.87
CA CYS A 77 -9.27 -6.50 8.44
C CYS A 77 -7.79 -6.78 8.20
N MET A 78 -6.92 -6.09 8.92
CA MET A 78 -5.48 -6.14 8.71
C MET A 78 -4.89 -7.55 8.94
N ASN A 79 -5.43 -8.32 9.90
CA ASN A 79 -4.92 -9.67 10.19
C ASN A 79 -5.02 -10.63 8.99
N CYS A 80 -6.04 -10.46 8.13
CA CYS A 80 -6.18 -11.22 6.88
C CYS A 80 -5.42 -10.59 5.70
N HIS A 81 -4.96 -9.34 5.85
CA HIS A 81 -4.25 -8.58 4.82
C HIS A 81 -2.81 -8.21 5.23
N PRO A 82 -1.99 -9.19 5.71
CA PRO A 82 -0.62 -8.96 6.14
C PRO A 82 0.31 -8.65 4.96
N SER A 83 1.45 -8.04 5.26
CA SER A 83 2.50 -7.78 4.27
C SER A 83 3.21 -9.05 3.78
N GLY A 84 3.28 -10.08 4.65
CA GLY A 84 3.89 -11.38 4.38
C GLY A 84 2.88 -12.48 4.06
N ASP A 85 3.33 -13.72 4.19
CA ASP A 85 2.50 -14.92 3.98
C ASP A 85 1.98 -15.55 5.29
N ILE A 86 2.48 -15.09 6.43
CA ILE A 86 1.96 -15.47 7.73
C ILE A 86 0.82 -14.51 8.08
N PRO A 87 -0.42 -15.00 8.33
CA PRO A 87 -1.50 -14.16 8.81
C PRO A 87 -1.17 -13.56 10.18
N LEU A 88 -1.84 -12.48 10.53
CA LEU A 88 -1.80 -11.93 11.88
C LEU A 88 -2.99 -12.45 12.69
N GLN A 89 -2.89 -12.37 14.01
CA GLN A 89 -3.97 -12.75 14.93
C GLN A 89 -4.04 -11.81 16.14
N GLY A 90 -5.11 -11.92 16.89
CA GLY A 90 -5.35 -11.11 18.08
C GLY A 90 -5.72 -9.65 17.76
N ASP A 91 -5.92 -8.87 18.81
CA ASP A 91 -6.20 -7.44 18.70
C ASP A 91 -4.92 -6.60 18.59
N ASP A 92 -3.80 -7.16 18.97
CA ASP A 92 -2.46 -6.60 18.80
C ASP A 92 -1.81 -6.95 17.46
N SER A 93 -2.50 -7.72 16.61
CA SER A 93 -2.04 -8.10 15.27
C SER A 93 -0.65 -8.74 15.25
N HIS A 94 -0.33 -9.61 16.20
CA HIS A 94 0.90 -10.40 16.18
C HIS A 94 0.85 -11.51 15.13
N PHE A 95 1.99 -12.11 14.79
CA PHE A 95 2.05 -13.23 13.85
C PHE A 95 1.27 -14.45 14.39
N HIS A 96 0.58 -15.15 13.49
CA HIS A 96 -0.14 -16.37 13.82
C HIS A 96 0.80 -17.44 14.40
N LEU A 97 0.62 -17.77 15.67
CA LEU A 97 1.58 -18.56 16.47
C LEU A 97 1.75 -20.00 15.97
N GLN A 98 0.74 -20.57 15.31
CA GLN A 98 0.77 -21.93 14.77
C GLN A 98 1.64 -22.08 13.50
N GLY A 99 2.30 -21.02 13.06
CA GLY A 99 3.20 -21.05 11.90
C GLY A 99 2.52 -21.32 10.57
N VAL A 100 1.20 -21.14 10.48
CA VAL A 100 0.45 -21.28 9.22
C VAL A 100 0.89 -20.24 8.21
N LYS A 101 0.85 -20.61 6.93
CA LYS A 101 1.16 -19.72 5.82
C LYS A 101 0.00 -19.70 4.83
N ARG A 102 -0.15 -18.59 4.13
CA ARG A 102 -1.21 -18.30 3.14
C ARG A 102 -1.51 -19.46 2.18
N GLY A 103 -0.49 -20.08 1.59
CA GLY A 103 -0.67 -20.98 0.45
C GLY A 103 -1.04 -20.26 -0.85
N PRO A 104 -1.02 -20.96 -2.00
CA PRO A 104 -1.33 -20.35 -3.31
C PRO A 104 -2.72 -19.74 -3.38
N ASP A 105 -3.72 -20.41 -2.81
CA ASP A 105 -5.15 -20.08 -2.84
C ASP A 105 -5.64 -19.30 -1.59
N GLY A 106 -4.76 -19.05 -0.63
CA GLY A 106 -5.11 -18.38 0.62
C GLY A 106 -5.66 -19.29 1.72
N THR A 107 -5.78 -20.60 1.49
CA THR A 107 -6.41 -21.56 2.43
C THR A 107 -5.43 -22.33 3.31
N GLY A 108 -4.16 -21.95 3.28
CA GLY A 108 -3.08 -22.60 4.06
C GLY A 108 -2.25 -23.57 3.23
N LEU A 109 -1.07 -23.92 3.77
CA LEU A 109 -0.10 -24.81 3.12
C LEU A 109 -0.08 -26.20 3.75
N TYR A 110 0.12 -27.23 2.94
CA TYR A 110 0.30 -28.62 3.36
C TYR A 110 -0.78 -29.09 4.33
N ALA A 111 -0.38 -29.67 5.48
CA ALA A 111 -1.28 -30.12 6.53
C ALA A 111 -1.88 -28.96 7.36
N LEU A 112 -1.31 -27.75 7.29
CA LEU A 112 -1.76 -26.58 8.06
C LEU A 112 -2.78 -25.77 7.27
N LYS A 113 -3.94 -26.39 6.98
CA LYS A 113 -5.07 -25.70 6.35
C LYS A 113 -5.83 -24.84 7.36
N CYS A 114 -6.27 -23.66 6.92
CA CYS A 114 -7.06 -22.76 7.75
C CYS A 114 -8.30 -23.46 8.36
N GLY A 115 -9.02 -24.22 7.55
CA GLY A 115 -10.22 -24.97 7.97
C GLY A 115 -9.99 -26.07 9.00
N ASN A 116 -8.74 -26.44 9.30
CA ASN A 116 -8.49 -27.40 10.38
C ASN A 116 -8.84 -26.82 11.76
N CYS A 117 -8.73 -25.50 11.94
CA CYS A 117 -9.00 -24.79 13.17
C CYS A 117 -10.17 -23.79 13.05
N HIS A 118 -10.30 -23.12 11.89
CA HIS A 118 -11.37 -22.16 11.64
C HIS A 118 -12.61 -22.88 11.14
N GLN A 119 -13.59 -23.03 12.03
CA GLN A 119 -14.85 -23.73 11.73
C GLN A 119 -15.78 -22.85 10.87
N SER A 120 -16.93 -23.37 10.45
CA SER A 120 -17.92 -22.62 9.66
C SER A 120 -18.59 -21.46 10.43
N HIS A 121 -18.47 -21.43 11.75
CA HIS A 121 -19.02 -20.41 12.64
C HIS A 121 -18.12 -20.25 13.87
N ASN A 122 -18.27 -19.13 14.59
CA ASN A 122 -17.58 -18.93 15.84
C ASN A 122 -18.04 -19.96 16.88
N LEU A 123 -17.10 -20.61 17.51
CA LEU A 123 -17.37 -21.44 18.69
C LEU A 123 -17.38 -20.56 19.95
N PRO A 124 -18.21 -20.90 20.95
CA PRO A 124 -18.25 -20.17 22.22
C PRO A 124 -16.95 -20.36 23.03
N GLY A 125 -16.54 -19.32 23.71
CA GLY A 125 -15.36 -19.33 24.58
C GLY A 125 -14.25 -18.38 24.13
N LEU A 126 -13.49 -17.91 25.13
CA LEU A 126 -12.34 -17.03 24.88
C LEU A 126 -11.24 -17.77 24.13
N HIS A 127 -10.53 -17.05 23.26
CA HIS A 127 -9.40 -17.56 22.47
C HIS A 127 -9.73 -18.67 21.46
N MET A 128 -11.01 -18.93 21.22
CA MET A 128 -11.40 -19.84 20.13
C MET A 128 -11.08 -19.21 18.77
N PRO A 129 -10.62 -20.02 17.79
CA PRO A 129 -10.41 -19.53 16.43
C PRO A 129 -11.71 -18.95 15.85
N PRO A 130 -11.69 -17.75 15.27
CA PRO A 130 -12.88 -17.21 14.60
C PRO A 130 -13.35 -18.14 13.47
N GLY A 131 -14.65 -18.25 13.28
CA GLY A 131 -15.26 -19.12 12.29
C GLY A 131 -15.89 -18.37 11.12
N ASN A 132 -15.78 -18.94 9.93
CA ASN A 132 -16.52 -18.53 8.73
C ASN A 132 -16.41 -19.66 7.68
N PRO A 133 -17.50 -20.06 6.98
CA PRO A 133 -17.44 -21.14 5.99
C PRO A 133 -16.53 -20.83 4.78
N LYS A 134 -16.16 -19.55 4.58
CA LYS A 134 -15.24 -19.09 3.53
C LYS A 134 -13.92 -18.58 4.11
N TRP A 135 -13.46 -19.11 5.22
CA TRP A 135 -12.23 -18.63 5.87
C TRP A 135 -10.99 -18.80 4.97
N HIS A 136 -10.43 -17.71 4.50
CA HIS A 136 -9.22 -17.69 3.68
C HIS A 136 -8.57 -16.31 3.71
N LEU A 137 -7.28 -16.24 3.35
CA LEU A 137 -6.60 -15.00 3.01
C LEU A 137 -6.74 -14.71 1.51
N PRO A 138 -6.52 -13.48 1.04
CA PRO A 138 -6.31 -13.24 -0.39
C PRO A 138 -5.20 -14.14 -0.92
N PRO A 139 -5.30 -14.69 -2.16
CA PRO A 139 -4.33 -15.65 -2.68
C PRO A 139 -2.93 -15.05 -2.85
N ALA A 140 -1.91 -15.92 -2.95
CA ALA A 140 -0.50 -15.50 -2.96
C ALA A 140 -0.15 -14.54 -4.12
N ASN A 141 -0.78 -14.71 -5.28
CA ASN A 141 -0.59 -13.85 -6.45
C ASN A 141 -1.32 -12.50 -6.36
N MET A 142 -2.17 -12.30 -5.34
CA MET A 142 -2.96 -11.08 -5.16
C MET A 142 -3.21 -10.81 -3.66
N LYS A 143 -2.16 -10.56 -2.91
CA LYS A 143 -2.18 -10.51 -1.43
C LYS A 143 -3.05 -9.41 -0.81
N MET A 144 -3.36 -8.33 -1.54
CA MET A 144 -4.17 -7.22 -1.01
C MET A 144 -3.66 -6.71 0.35
N VAL A 145 -2.39 -6.29 0.40
CA VAL A 145 -1.71 -5.90 1.64
C VAL A 145 -2.29 -4.62 2.22
N PHE A 146 -2.71 -4.65 3.50
CA PHE A 146 -3.09 -3.46 4.28
C PHE A 146 -2.00 -3.07 5.28
N GLN A 147 -1.38 -4.06 5.91
CA GLN A 147 -0.34 -3.85 6.91
C GLN A 147 0.77 -2.90 6.42
N GLY A 148 1.02 -1.83 7.17
CA GLY A 148 2.06 -0.86 6.87
C GLY A 148 1.76 0.09 5.70
N ARG A 149 0.54 0.07 5.13
CA ARG A 149 0.13 1.02 4.10
C ARG A 149 -0.32 2.33 4.73
N THR A 150 0.10 3.45 4.14
CA THR A 150 -0.46 4.76 4.46
C THR A 150 -1.88 4.90 3.87
N PRO A 151 -2.70 5.87 4.33
CA PRO A 151 -4.01 6.14 3.73
C PRO A 151 -3.92 6.38 2.23
N HIS A 152 -2.93 7.16 1.78
CA HIS A 152 -2.66 7.41 0.36
C HIS A 152 -2.41 6.12 -0.41
N GLN A 153 -1.47 5.30 0.07
CA GLN A 153 -1.07 4.05 -0.58
C GLN A 153 -2.23 3.05 -0.66
N LEU A 154 -3.04 2.95 0.40
CA LEU A 154 -4.15 2.01 0.44
C LEU A 154 -5.29 2.44 -0.48
N ALA A 155 -5.62 3.74 -0.54
CA ALA A 155 -6.60 4.27 -1.48
C ALA A 155 -6.21 3.96 -2.93
N LEU A 156 -4.97 4.24 -3.31
CA LEU A 156 -4.46 3.93 -4.65
C LEU A 156 -4.46 2.43 -4.95
N GLN A 157 -4.15 1.59 -3.96
CA GLN A 157 -4.19 0.14 -4.12
C GLN A 157 -5.61 -0.36 -4.40
N LEU A 158 -6.61 0.13 -3.68
CA LEU A 158 -8.01 -0.26 -3.89
C LEU A 158 -8.55 0.14 -5.26
N LEU A 159 -8.05 1.23 -5.84
CA LEU A 159 -8.45 1.70 -7.17
C LEU A 159 -7.73 0.99 -8.33
N ASP A 160 -6.61 0.35 -8.05
CA ASP A 160 -5.80 -0.34 -9.05
C ASP A 160 -6.22 -1.82 -9.19
N LYS A 161 -6.87 -2.16 -10.30
CA LYS A 161 -7.31 -3.53 -10.60
C LYS A 161 -6.18 -4.56 -10.53
N LYS A 162 -4.94 -4.16 -10.82
CA LYS A 162 -3.77 -5.05 -10.73
C LYS A 162 -3.38 -5.37 -9.28
N ARG A 163 -3.88 -4.60 -8.31
CA ARG A 163 -3.54 -4.72 -6.89
C ARG A 163 -4.74 -4.92 -5.96
N ASN A 164 -5.97 -4.94 -6.51
CA ASN A 164 -7.21 -5.05 -5.73
C ASN A 164 -8.00 -6.36 -5.98
N GLY A 165 -7.35 -7.38 -6.53
CA GLY A 165 -8.01 -8.63 -6.88
C GLY A 165 -8.81 -8.56 -8.19
N GLY A 166 -8.48 -7.64 -9.09
CA GLY A 166 -9.17 -7.46 -10.38
C GLY A 166 -10.54 -6.79 -10.28
N ARG A 167 -10.90 -6.27 -9.10
CA ARG A 167 -12.26 -5.75 -8.83
C ARG A 167 -12.51 -4.41 -9.50
N SER A 168 -13.71 -4.26 -10.07
CA SER A 168 -14.26 -2.95 -10.41
C SER A 168 -14.68 -2.19 -9.15
N ILE A 169 -14.94 -0.88 -9.26
CA ILE A 169 -15.50 -0.08 -8.15
C ILE A 169 -16.79 -0.71 -7.61
N LYS A 170 -17.71 -1.10 -8.51
CA LYS A 170 -18.93 -1.79 -8.09
C LYS A 170 -18.64 -3.07 -7.31
N ALA A 171 -17.73 -3.91 -7.80
CA ALA A 171 -17.35 -5.15 -7.12
C ALA A 171 -16.66 -4.91 -5.78
N LEU A 172 -15.94 -3.79 -5.59
CA LEU A 172 -15.40 -3.38 -4.29
C LEU A 172 -16.52 -2.98 -3.32
N VAL A 173 -17.49 -2.19 -3.79
CA VAL A 173 -18.68 -1.83 -2.99
C VAL A 173 -19.46 -3.08 -2.59
N ASP A 174 -19.74 -3.99 -3.54
CA ASP A 174 -20.42 -5.25 -3.26
C ASP A 174 -19.65 -6.09 -2.23
N HIS A 175 -18.32 -6.17 -2.36
CA HIS A 175 -17.45 -6.90 -1.45
C HIS A 175 -17.50 -6.36 -0.02
N VAL A 176 -17.39 -5.05 0.17
CA VAL A 176 -17.46 -4.47 1.52
C VAL A 176 -18.87 -4.45 2.11
N THR A 177 -19.90 -4.58 1.27
CA THR A 177 -21.30 -4.52 1.69
C THR A 177 -21.87 -5.88 2.05
N SER A 178 -21.52 -6.94 1.29
CA SER A 178 -22.27 -8.22 1.33
C SER A 178 -21.41 -9.48 1.41
N ASP A 179 -20.09 -9.38 1.28
CA ASP A 179 -19.23 -10.57 1.42
C ASP A 179 -19.24 -11.07 2.87
N THR A 180 -19.64 -12.33 3.04
CA THR A 180 -19.81 -12.93 4.38
C THR A 180 -18.52 -12.99 5.18
N LEU A 181 -17.36 -13.13 4.54
CA LEU A 181 -16.08 -13.10 5.23
C LEU A 181 -15.75 -11.68 5.73
N VAL A 182 -16.04 -10.65 4.95
CA VAL A 182 -15.90 -9.25 5.39
C VAL A 182 -16.87 -8.95 6.53
N LEU A 183 -18.14 -9.36 6.42
CA LEU A 183 -19.16 -9.17 7.44
C LEU A 183 -18.78 -9.83 8.79
N SER A 184 -18.08 -10.96 8.76
CA SER A 184 -17.63 -11.64 9.99
C SER A 184 -16.70 -10.79 10.86
N GLY A 185 -16.05 -9.76 10.31
CA GLY A 185 -15.27 -8.80 11.07
C GLY A 185 -16.09 -8.02 12.13
N TRP A 186 -17.40 -7.88 11.92
CA TRP A 186 -18.30 -7.20 12.88
C TRP A 186 -19.00 -8.17 13.86
N THR A 187 -18.81 -9.47 13.65
CA THR A 187 -19.21 -10.54 14.59
C THR A 187 -17.99 -11.37 14.98
N PRO A 188 -16.98 -10.76 15.61
CA PRO A 188 -15.76 -11.48 15.99
C PRO A 188 -16.05 -12.56 17.03
N ALA A 189 -15.13 -13.52 17.18
CA ALA A 189 -15.18 -14.50 18.26
C ALA A 189 -15.05 -13.82 19.64
N ASP A 190 -15.44 -14.53 20.68
CA ASP A 190 -15.45 -14.03 22.06
C ASP A 190 -14.07 -13.47 22.47
N GLY A 191 -14.08 -12.32 23.13
CA GLY A 191 -12.87 -11.64 23.58
C GLY A 191 -12.15 -10.78 22.52
N LEU A 192 -12.62 -10.77 21.27
CA LEU A 192 -12.02 -9.96 20.21
C LEU A 192 -12.80 -8.67 19.95
N SER A 193 -12.10 -7.56 19.72
CA SER A 193 -12.69 -6.25 19.45
C SER A 193 -13.33 -6.17 18.06
N LYS A 194 -14.38 -5.36 17.95
CA LYS A 194 -14.99 -5.00 16.66
C LYS A 194 -14.19 -3.86 15.97
N PRO A 195 -14.37 -3.68 14.66
CA PRO A 195 -13.85 -2.50 13.97
C PRO A 195 -14.37 -1.17 14.59
N PRO A 196 -13.66 -0.05 14.43
CA PRO A 196 -13.98 1.23 15.08
C PRO A 196 -15.26 1.91 14.60
N LEU A 197 -15.82 1.46 13.46
CA LEU A 197 -17.13 1.90 12.97
C LEU A 197 -18.08 0.71 12.89
N THR A 198 -19.38 0.97 13.00
CA THR A 198 -20.39 -0.05 12.63
C THR A 198 -20.26 -0.39 11.14
N HIS A 199 -20.66 -1.60 10.74
CA HIS A 199 -20.63 -1.98 9.32
C HIS A 199 -21.40 -0.99 8.44
N LYS A 200 -22.58 -0.54 8.86
CA LYS A 200 -23.38 0.45 8.15
C LYS A 200 -22.62 1.77 7.97
N ALA A 201 -21.97 2.28 9.03
CA ALA A 201 -21.18 3.50 8.94
C ALA A 201 -19.97 3.33 8.01
N PHE A 202 -19.28 2.20 8.08
CA PHE A 202 -18.17 1.88 7.17
C PHE A 202 -18.60 1.87 5.70
N VAL A 203 -19.70 1.20 5.38
CA VAL A 203 -20.24 1.16 4.01
C VAL A 203 -20.68 2.55 3.54
N ASN A 204 -21.26 3.36 4.41
CA ASN A 204 -21.61 4.75 4.07
C ASN A 204 -20.36 5.58 3.73
N GLU A 205 -19.32 5.51 4.57
CA GLU A 205 -18.06 6.23 4.29
C GLU A 205 -17.38 5.73 3.02
N PHE A 206 -17.43 4.42 2.76
CA PHE A 206 -16.90 3.85 1.52
C PHE A 206 -17.65 4.39 0.29
N ASN A 207 -18.98 4.47 0.35
CA ASN A 207 -19.80 5.03 -0.73
C ASN A 207 -19.58 6.55 -0.89
N GLU A 208 -19.46 7.32 0.19
CA GLU A 208 -19.13 8.75 0.12
C GLU A 208 -17.76 8.97 -0.52
N TRP A 209 -16.75 8.17 -0.18
CA TRP A 209 -15.46 8.21 -0.85
C TRP A 209 -15.58 8.03 -2.36
N ILE A 210 -16.32 6.99 -2.81
CA ILE A 210 -16.52 6.69 -4.23
C ILE A 210 -17.33 7.78 -4.92
N LYS A 211 -18.45 8.21 -4.34
CA LYS A 211 -19.37 9.19 -4.88
C LYS A 211 -18.70 10.55 -5.15
N HIS A 212 -17.77 10.95 -4.31
CA HIS A 212 -17.00 12.19 -4.42
C HIS A 212 -15.66 12.02 -5.13
N GLY A 213 -15.54 11.01 -6.02
CA GLY A 213 -14.45 10.87 -6.96
C GLY A 213 -13.35 9.90 -6.55
N ALA A 214 -13.52 9.15 -5.46
CA ALA A 214 -12.53 8.17 -4.97
C ALA A 214 -11.10 8.78 -4.85
N ILE A 215 -11.03 10.01 -4.37
CA ILE A 215 -9.77 10.76 -4.25
C ILE A 215 -8.95 10.17 -3.10
N SER A 216 -7.68 9.87 -3.36
CA SER A 216 -6.77 9.43 -2.29
C SER A 216 -6.43 10.59 -1.35
N PRO A 217 -6.29 10.36 -0.03
CA PRO A 217 -5.64 11.33 0.86
C PRO A 217 -4.27 11.75 0.33
N ASP A 218 -3.79 12.91 0.75
CA ASP A 218 -2.47 13.38 0.35
C ASP A 218 -1.38 12.45 0.93
N PRO A 219 -0.24 12.30 0.25
CA PRO A 219 0.90 11.60 0.81
C PRO A 219 1.34 12.27 2.12
N GLU A 220 1.63 11.46 3.14
CA GLU A 220 2.26 11.98 4.35
C GLU A 220 3.65 12.50 3.99
N ASN A 221 3.94 13.75 4.32
CA ASN A 221 5.29 14.29 4.24
C ASN A 221 6.14 13.54 5.27
N LYS A 222 7.14 12.80 4.80
CA LYS A 222 8.14 12.14 5.65
C LYS A 222 9.15 13.16 6.12
#